data_3c343b6631659e6799ed6a4d1c069767
#
_entry.id   3c343b6631659e6799ed6a4d1c069767
#
_cell.length_a   1.000
_cell.length_b   1.000
_cell.length_c   1.000
_cell.angle_alpha   90.00
_cell.angle_beta   90.00
_cell.angle_gamma   90.00
#
_symmetry.space_group_name_H-M   'P 1'
#
loop_
_entity.id
_entity.type
_entity.pdbx_description
1 polymer ?
#
loop_
_entity_poly.entity_id
_entity_poly.type
_entity_poly.pdbx_seq_one_letter_code
_entity_poly.pdbx_strand_id
1 'polypeptide(L)'
;MCTSTATPPVWLSRKYPEVLLKSEDGTVQDHGARQHASFASPVYRKLAYRMIEELARHYGKDSRIIGWQLDNEPTVQFDYNQAAEEAFREFLK
;
A
#
# COMPACT_ATOMS: atom_id res chain seq x y z
N MET A 1 -2.11 -2.01 18.35
CA MET A 1 -2.05 -2.90 17.17
C MET A 1 -1.55 -2.10 15.98
N CYS A 2 -0.64 -2.65 15.19
CA CYS A 2 -0.11 -2.02 13.97
C CYS A 2 -0.81 -2.61 12.75
N THR A 3 -1.36 -1.74 11.90
CA THR A 3 -2.02 -2.11 10.65
C THR A 3 -1.16 -1.78 9.43
N SER A 4 0.15 -1.66 9.64
CA SER A 4 1.10 -1.25 8.59
C SER A 4 0.95 -2.10 7.32
N THR A 5 0.80 -1.43 6.21
CA THR A 5 0.78 -2.01 4.85
C THR A 5 2.12 -1.84 4.14
N ALA A 6 3.14 -1.40 4.87
CA ALA A 6 4.46 -1.05 4.31
C ALA A 6 5.19 -2.20 3.62
N THR A 7 4.86 -3.43 3.96
CA THR A 7 5.50 -4.61 3.36
C THR A 7 4.43 -5.61 2.92
N PRO A 8 3.84 -5.44 1.75
CA PRO A 8 2.86 -6.37 1.23
C PRO A 8 3.48 -7.76 0.98
N PRO A 9 2.68 -8.84 1.10
CA PRO A 9 3.18 -10.19 0.91
C PRO A 9 3.59 -10.45 -0.54
N VAL A 10 4.58 -11.32 -0.72
CA VAL A 10 5.16 -11.68 -2.03
C VAL A 10 4.12 -12.15 -3.04
N TRP A 11 3.10 -12.90 -2.59
CA TRP A 11 2.04 -13.37 -3.48
C TRP A 11 1.28 -12.23 -4.15
N LEU A 12 1.19 -11.05 -3.50
CA LEU A 12 0.46 -9.90 -4.03
C LEU A 12 1.15 -9.37 -5.30
N SER A 13 2.43 -9.06 -5.23
CA SER A 13 3.17 -8.54 -6.37
C SER A 13 3.42 -9.59 -7.46
N ARG A 14 3.50 -10.87 -7.10
CA ARG A 14 3.57 -11.94 -8.10
C ARG A 14 2.28 -12.11 -8.89
N LYS A 15 1.14 -11.93 -8.23
CA LYS A 15 -0.18 -12.04 -8.87
C LYS A 15 -0.58 -10.75 -9.59
N TYR A 16 -0.17 -9.62 -9.05
CA TYR A 16 -0.53 -8.27 -9.52
C TYR A 16 0.74 -7.39 -9.60
N PRO A 17 1.62 -7.61 -10.57
CA PRO A 17 2.89 -6.87 -10.66
C PRO A 17 2.70 -5.34 -10.82
N GLU A 18 1.55 -4.91 -11.30
CA GLU A 18 1.17 -3.51 -11.44
C GLU A 18 1.00 -2.77 -10.08
N VAL A 19 1.02 -3.50 -8.97
CA VAL A 19 0.98 -2.88 -7.63
C VAL A 19 2.33 -2.32 -7.19
N LEU A 20 3.42 -2.67 -7.88
CA LEU A 20 4.75 -2.26 -7.48
C LEU A 20 5.05 -0.80 -7.87
N LEU A 21 5.76 -0.11 -6.99
CA LEU A 21 6.34 1.20 -7.25
C LEU A 21 7.29 1.15 -8.44
N LYS A 22 7.31 2.23 -9.21
CA LYS A 22 8.24 2.43 -10.31
C LYS A 22 9.01 3.72 -10.10
N SER A 23 10.33 3.65 -10.19
CA SER A 23 11.20 4.80 -10.13
C SER A 23 11.18 5.60 -11.45
N GLU A 24 11.70 6.83 -11.42
CA GLU A 24 11.77 7.72 -12.59
C GLU A 24 12.52 7.10 -13.77
N ASP A 25 13.57 6.34 -13.50
CA ASP A 25 14.35 5.61 -14.51
C ASP A 25 13.67 4.36 -15.08
N GLY A 26 12.44 4.08 -14.62
CA GLY A 26 11.67 2.91 -15.01
C GLY A 26 11.92 1.65 -14.21
N THR A 27 12.83 1.68 -13.24
CA THR A 27 13.11 0.53 -12.36
C THR A 27 11.91 0.22 -11.49
N VAL A 28 11.45 -1.03 -11.52
CA VAL A 28 10.37 -1.52 -10.64
C VAL A 28 10.96 -1.92 -9.30
N GLN A 29 10.40 -1.38 -8.23
CA GLN A 29 10.82 -1.75 -6.88
C GLN A 29 10.20 -3.10 -6.50
N ASP A 30 11.04 -4.08 -6.24
CA ASP A 30 10.65 -5.43 -5.86
C ASP A 30 10.88 -5.68 -4.36
N HIS A 31 10.62 -6.92 -3.92
CA HIS A 31 10.77 -7.36 -2.53
C HIS A 31 12.20 -7.17 -1.99
N GLY A 32 12.28 -7.00 -0.67
CA GLY A 32 13.55 -6.82 0.04
C GLY A 32 13.70 -5.44 0.70
N ALA A 33 12.83 -4.49 0.33
CA ALA A 33 12.70 -3.20 0.98
C ALA A 33 11.28 -3.02 1.55
N ARG A 34 11.09 -2.00 2.38
CA ARG A 34 9.76 -1.54 2.80
C ARG A 34 9.18 -0.60 1.75
N GLN A 35 7.85 -0.46 1.73
CA GLN A 35 7.15 0.55 0.92
C GLN A 35 7.37 0.40 -0.58
N HIS A 36 7.34 -0.82 -1.07
CA HIS A 36 7.49 -1.12 -2.49
C HIS A 36 6.16 -1.18 -3.28
N ALA A 37 5.03 -0.87 -2.63
CA ALA A 37 3.73 -0.85 -3.28
C ALA A 37 3.24 0.56 -3.57
N SER A 38 2.64 0.75 -4.74
CA SER A 38 2.00 1.99 -5.15
C SER A 38 0.68 2.21 -4.42
N PHE A 39 0.57 3.31 -3.69
CA PHE A 39 -0.69 3.73 -3.08
C PHE A 39 -1.73 4.20 -4.12
N ALA A 40 -1.32 4.51 -5.33
CA ALA A 40 -2.22 4.83 -6.42
C ALA A 40 -2.89 3.58 -7.04
N SER A 41 -2.29 2.39 -6.88
CA SER A 41 -2.82 1.15 -7.42
C SER A 41 -4.21 0.81 -6.85
N PRO A 42 -5.27 0.71 -7.67
CA PRO A 42 -6.60 0.33 -7.20
C PRO A 42 -6.63 -1.07 -6.59
N VAL A 43 -5.84 -1.99 -7.13
CA VAL A 43 -5.73 -3.38 -6.64
C VAL A 43 -5.11 -3.39 -5.26
N TYR A 44 -3.99 -2.68 -5.07
CA TYR A 44 -3.35 -2.57 -3.77
C TYR A 44 -4.29 -1.96 -2.73
N ARG A 45 -4.92 -0.83 -3.03
CA ARG A 45 -5.85 -0.15 -2.14
C ARG A 45 -7.02 -1.04 -1.72
N LYS A 46 -7.63 -1.75 -2.67
CA LYS A 46 -8.74 -2.68 -2.39
C LYS A 46 -8.34 -3.77 -1.40
N LEU A 47 -7.16 -4.36 -1.58
CA LEU A 47 -6.68 -5.45 -0.72
C LEU A 47 -6.23 -4.92 0.65
N ALA A 48 -5.59 -3.75 0.72
CA ALA A 48 -5.23 -3.09 1.96
C ALA A 48 -6.48 -2.73 2.79
N TYR A 49 -7.49 -2.15 2.18
CA TYR A 49 -8.76 -1.84 2.85
C TYR A 49 -9.44 -3.08 3.39
N ARG A 50 -9.50 -4.15 2.60
CA ARG A 50 -10.08 -5.41 3.05
C ARG A 50 -9.36 -5.97 4.29
N MET A 51 -8.04 -5.95 4.28
CA MET A 51 -7.24 -6.40 5.44
C MET A 51 -7.53 -5.55 6.67
N ILE A 52 -7.51 -4.22 6.54
CA ILE A 52 -7.76 -3.30 7.65
C ILE A 52 -9.20 -3.48 8.18
N GLU A 53 -10.17 -3.63 7.29
CA GLU A 53 -11.57 -3.86 7.66
C GLU A 53 -11.76 -5.16 8.45
N GLU A 54 -11.11 -6.25 8.05
CA GLU A 54 -11.16 -7.52 8.77
C GLU A 54 -10.50 -7.41 10.16
N LEU A 55 -9.36 -6.72 10.26
CA LEU A 55 -8.70 -6.46 11.55
C LEU A 55 -9.61 -5.63 12.46
N ALA A 56 -10.20 -4.55 11.94
CA ALA A 56 -11.08 -3.69 12.71
C ALA A 56 -12.37 -4.41 13.15
N ARG A 57 -12.94 -5.25 12.28
CA ARG A 57 -14.12 -6.05 12.60
C ARG A 57 -13.83 -7.05 13.72
N HIS A 58 -12.68 -7.71 13.65
CA HIS A 58 -12.31 -8.74 14.61
C HIS A 58 -11.87 -8.16 15.97
N TYR A 59 -11.06 -7.11 15.96
CA TYR A 59 -10.41 -6.58 17.15
C TYR A 59 -10.93 -5.23 17.63
N GLY A 60 -11.82 -4.57 16.90
CA GLY A 60 -12.24 -3.19 17.19
C GLY A 60 -12.94 -3.00 18.54
N LYS A 61 -13.47 -4.07 19.13
CA LYS A 61 -14.10 -4.07 20.47
C LYS A 61 -13.27 -4.79 21.53
N ASP A 62 -12.07 -5.21 21.21
CA ASP A 62 -11.20 -5.91 22.15
C ASP A 62 -10.55 -4.91 23.11
N SER A 63 -10.93 -4.97 24.38
CA SER A 63 -10.44 -4.05 25.43
C SER A 63 -8.93 -4.11 25.67
N ARG A 64 -8.24 -5.12 25.17
CA ARG A 64 -6.79 -5.24 25.23
C ARG A 64 -6.08 -4.36 24.19
N ILE A 65 -6.80 -3.89 23.18
CA ILE A 65 -6.27 -2.98 22.17
C ILE A 65 -6.38 -1.55 22.68
N ILE A 66 -5.26 -0.96 23.03
CA ILE A 66 -5.17 0.41 23.57
C ILE A 66 -5.01 1.49 22.50
N GLY A 67 -4.73 1.10 21.26
CA GLY A 67 -4.55 2.02 20.16
C GLY A 67 -4.25 1.29 18.84
N TRP A 68 -4.39 2.03 17.74
CA TRP A 68 -4.13 1.57 16.38
C TRP A 68 -3.06 2.43 15.74
N GLN A 69 -2.02 1.81 15.23
CA GLN A 69 -1.05 2.47 14.36
C GLN A 69 -1.48 2.24 12.91
N LEU A 70 -1.82 3.32 12.21
CA LEU A 70 -2.39 3.24 10.86
C LEU A 70 -1.33 2.93 9.81
N ASP A 71 -0.13 3.48 9.98
CA ASP A 71 0.99 3.21 9.08
C ASP A 71 2.32 3.41 9.84
N ASN A 72 3.43 3.09 9.19
CA ASN A 72 4.76 3.24 9.76
C ASN A 72 5.64 4.16 8.90
N GLU A 73 6.06 5.27 9.50
CA GLU A 73 7.02 6.21 8.91
C GLU A 73 6.71 6.54 7.43
N PRO A 74 5.53 7.09 7.11
CA PRO A 74 5.24 7.45 5.74
C PRO A 74 6.26 8.47 5.26
N THR A 75 7.03 8.10 4.25
CA THR A 75 8.04 8.97 3.62
C THR A 75 7.58 9.41 2.25
N VAL A 76 8.17 10.49 1.76
CA VAL A 76 7.93 10.93 0.39
C VAL A 76 8.58 9.90 -0.54
N GLN A 77 7.75 9.12 -1.21
CA GLN A 77 8.17 8.24 -2.29
C GLN A 77 7.56 8.75 -3.59
N PHE A 78 8.41 8.94 -4.58
CA PHE A 78 7.96 9.23 -5.92
C PHE A 78 7.56 7.92 -6.61
N ASP A 79 6.39 7.90 -7.20
CA ASP A 79 5.84 6.74 -7.89
C ASP A 79 5.50 7.09 -9.34
N TYR A 80 6.23 6.52 -10.26
CA TYR A 80 6.08 6.70 -11.70
C TYR A 80 5.37 5.51 -12.36
N ASN A 81 4.63 4.72 -11.60
CA ASN A 81 3.84 3.66 -12.21
C ASN A 81 2.61 4.24 -12.92
N GLN A 82 2.02 3.43 -13.81
CA GLN A 82 0.90 3.88 -14.64
C GLN A 82 -0.28 4.40 -13.82
N ALA A 83 -0.64 3.73 -12.71
CA ALA A 83 -1.76 4.13 -11.88
C ALA A 83 -1.51 5.49 -11.20
N ALA A 84 -0.26 5.78 -10.78
CA ALA A 84 0.11 7.07 -10.21
C ALA A 84 0.06 8.19 -11.25
N GLU A 85 0.56 7.94 -12.46
CA GLU A 85 0.48 8.92 -13.56
C GLU A 85 -0.97 9.23 -13.96
N GLU A 86 -1.81 8.22 -14.07
CA GLU A 86 -3.23 8.40 -14.38
C GLU A 86 -3.94 9.21 -13.30
N ALA A 87 -3.72 8.89 -12.02
CA ALA A 87 -4.28 9.61 -10.89
C ALA A 87 -3.83 11.08 -10.87
N PHE A 88 -2.55 11.34 -11.17
CA PHE A 88 -2.02 12.70 -11.24
C PHE A 88 -2.63 13.50 -12.39
N ARG A 89 -2.75 12.92 -13.57
CA ARG A 89 -3.40 13.57 -14.73
C ARG A 89 -4.87 13.89 -14.45
N GLU A 90 -5.58 13.03 -13.73
CA GLU A 90 -6.96 13.28 -13.34
C GLU A 90 -7.07 14.43 -12.33
N PHE A 91 -6.14 14.49 -11.36
CA PHE A 91 -6.06 15.58 -10.39
C PHE A 91 -5.82 16.95 -11.04
N LEU A 92 -5.13 17.00 -12.18
CA LEU A 92 -4.82 18.27 -12.90
C LEU A 92 -5.97 18.80 -13.74
N LYS A 93 -7.06 18.05 -13.93
CA LYS A 93 -8.26 18.49 -14.67
C LYS A 93 -9.16 19.37 -13.83
#